data_6ceacd58eb3af0143b5cddfa8fd6a342
#
_entry.id   6ceacd58eb3af0143b5cddfa8fd6a342
#
_cell.length_a   1.000
_cell.length_b   1.000
_cell.length_c   1.000
_cell.angle_alpha   90.00
_cell.angle_beta   90.00
_cell.angle_gamma   90.00
#
_symmetry.space_group_name_H-M   'P 1'
#
loop_
_entity.id
_entity.type
_entity.pdbx_description
1 polymer ?
#
loop_
_entity_poly.entity_id
_entity_poly.type
_entity_poly.pdbx_seq_one_letter_code
_entity_poly.pdbx_strand_id
1 'polypeptide(L)'
;MAEQGTAERLIEVAKAEIGTIEGPKDNETKYGKFTKADFQPWCGSFVNWCANEAGVKVPNTVYTPAGAAAFKKKGSWIDGDIADPEPGDIAYFDFPSDGVDRISHVGIVIKDNEDGTVWCIEGNTSSKKSGSQRNGGEVCKQLRAFKKNKAGVMISIVGFGRPKFGSTGKVSATKSAPSSKNKKCESCGKEIK
;
A
#
# COMPACT_ATOMS: atom_id res chain seq x y z
N MET A 1 -20.02 2.26 -2.30
CA MET A 1 -18.88 1.59 -2.94
C MET A 1 -18.31 2.55 -3.98
N ALA A 2 -16.98 2.71 -4.00
CA ALA A 2 -16.30 3.52 -4.99
C ALA A 2 -16.46 2.94 -6.41
N GLU A 3 -16.28 3.80 -7.43
CA GLU A 3 -16.42 3.43 -8.84
C GLU A 3 -15.32 2.47 -9.29
N GLN A 4 -15.67 1.51 -10.17
CA GLN A 4 -14.71 0.55 -10.73
C GLN A 4 -13.61 1.26 -11.54
N GLY A 5 -12.38 0.75 -11.44
CA GLY A 5 -11.22 1.31 -12.14
C GLY A 5 -10.57 2.49 -11.45
N THR A 6 -10.99 2.84 -10.22
CA THR A 6 -10.46 3.97 -9.46
C THR A 6 -9.49 3.52 -8.35
N ALA A 7 -8.64 4.43 -7.88
CA ALA A 7 -7.75 4.19 -6.73
C ALA A 7 -8.56 3.97 -5.44
N GLU A 8 -9.64 4.72 -5.27
CA GLU A 8 -10.56 4.56 -4.15
C GLU A 8 -11.14 3.15 -4.09
N ARG A 9 -11.54 2.60 -5.23
CA ARG A 9 -12.10 1.25 -5.30
C ARG A 9 -11.04 0.20 -4.98
N LEU A 10 -9.81 0.36 -5.49
CA LEU A 10 -8.70 -0.53 -5.18
C LEU A 10 -8.43 -0.57 -3.66
N ILE A 11 -8.39 0.61 -3.03
CA ILE A 11 -8.17 0.75 -1.59
C ILE A 11 -9.34 0.18 -0.78
N GLU A 12 -10.58 0.41 -1.22
CA GLU A 12 -11.78 -0.13 -0.57
C GLU A 12 -11.77 -1.67 -0.57
N VAL A 13 -11.44 -2.28 -1.72
CA VAL A 13 -11.29 -3.74 -1.83
C VAL A 13 -10.19 -4.25 -0.90
N ALA A 14 -9.01 -3.63 -0.93
CA ALA A 14 -7.90 -4.05 -0.07
C ALA A 14 -8.21 -3.91 1.43
N LYS A 15 -8.92 -2.84 1.83
CA LYS A 15 -9.35 -2.63 3.23
C LYS A 15 -10.32 -3.71 3.71
N ALA A 16 -11.20 -4.18 2.85
CA ALA A 16 -12.16 -5.23 3.19
C ALA A 16 -11.50 -6.58 3.49
N GLU A 17 -10.27 -6.78 3.04
CA GLU A 17 -9.50 -8.00 3.24
C GLU A 17 -8.63 -7.99 4.51
N ILE A 18 -8.49 -6.86 5.20
CA ILE A 18 -7.66 -6.77 6.42
C ILE A 18 -8.16 -7.77 7.47
N GLY A 19 -7.22 -8.54 8.03
CA GLY A 19 -7.50 -9.61 8.99
C GLY A 19 -7.71 -10.99 8.36
N THR A 20 -7.69 -11.09 7.02
CA THR A 20 -7.66 -12.40 6.36
C THR A 20 -6.35 -13.10 6.69
N ILE A 21 -6.45 -14.36 7.12
CA ILE A 21 -5.33 -15.25 7.42
C ILE A 21 -5.33 -16.36 6.37
N GLU A 22 -4.15 -16.82 5.96
CA GLU A 22 -4.01 -17.97 5.08
C GLU A 22 -4.67 -19.23 5.68
N GLY A 23 -4.99 -20.19 4.84
CA GLY A 23 -5.63 -21.45 5.25
C GLY A 23 -4.74 -22.32 6.12
N PRO A 24 -5.23 -23.53 6.49
CA PRO A 24 -4.51 -24.43 7.39
C PRO A 24 -3.18 -24.94 6.82
N LYS A 25 -3.00 -24.88 5.52
CA LYS A 25 -1.72 -25.15 4.86
C LYS A 25 -1.02 -23.85 4.57
N ASP A 26 0.31 -23.86 4.72
CA ASP A 26 1.17 -22.71 4.45
C ASP A 26 0.90 -22.15 3.05
N ASN A 27 0.70 -20.83 2.98
CA ASN A 27 0.42 -20.09 1.76
C ASN A 27 -0.88 -20.50 1.00
N GLU A 28 -1.81 -21.24 1.62
CA GLU A 28 -3.09 -21.58 0.99
C GLU A 28 -4.05 -20.38 1.05
N THR A 29 -4.38 -19.77 -0.10
CA THR A 29 -5.25 -18.59 -0.13
C THR A 29 -6.16 -18.53 -1.36
N LYS A 30 -7.27 -17.79 -1.23
CA LYS A 30 -8.09 -17.44 -2.41
C LYS A 30 -7.32 -16.61 -3.45
N TYR A 31 -6.33 -15.82 -3.00
CA TYR A 31 -5.50 -14.98 -3.88
C TYR A 31 -4.54 -15.84 -4.70
N GLY A 32 -3.90 -16.84 -4.06
CA GLY A 32 -3.06 -17.83 -4.74
C GLY A 32 -3.84 -18.65 -5.74
N LYS A 33 -5.04 -19.12 -5.35
CA LYS A 33 -5.97 -19.85 -6.25
C LYS A 33 -6.35 -19.01 -7.47
N PHE A 34 -6.68 -17.73 -7.27
CA PHE A 34 -7.00 -16.80 -8.35
C PHE A 34 -5.86 -16.64 -9.36
N THR A 35 -4.62 -16.47 -8.88
CA THR A 35 -3.45 -16.27 -9.74
C THR A 35 -2.82 -17.57 -10.23
N LYS A 36 -3.37 -18.75 -9.88
CA LYS A 36 -2.83 -20.09 -10.15
C LYS A 36 -1.42 -20.29 -9.56
N ALA A 37 -1.17 -19.65 -8.42
CA ALA A 37 0.06 -19.73 -7.63
C ALA A 37 -0.26 -20.03 -6.15
N ASP A 38 -1.21 -20.94 -5.89
CA ASP A 38 -1.55 -21.38 -4.54
C ASP A 38 -0.35 -22.10 -3.89
N PHE A 39 -0.26 -22.05 -2.58
CA PHE A 39 0.87 -22.58 -1.80
C PHE A 39 2.22 -21.90 -2.08
N GLN A 40 2.21 -20.69 -2.66
CA GLN A 40 3.39 -19.86 -2.87
C GLN A 40 3.23 -18.55 -2.10
N PRO A 41 4.33 -17.81 -1.81
CA PRO A 41 4.23 -16.48 -1.22
C PRO A 41 3.24 -15.60 -2.00
N TRP A 42 2.21 -15.10 -1.33
CA TRP A 42 1.01 -14.58 -1.99
C TRP A 42 0.81 -13.05 -1.90
N CYS A 43 1.85 -12.29 -1.53
CA CYS A 43 1.77 -10.82 -1.51
C CYS A 43 1.40 -10.24 -2.90
N GLY A 44 2.04 -10.74 -3.96
CA GLY A 44 1.73 -10.34 -5.34
C GLY A 44 0.37 -10.85 -5.81
N SER A 45 -0.02 -12.06 -5.41
CA SER A 45 -1.34 -12.62 -5.69
C SER A 45 -2.45 -11.80 -5.07
N PHE A 46 -2.25 -11.31 -3.83
CA PHE A 46 -3.17 -10.40 -3.15
C PHE A 46 -3.36 -9.08 -3.94
N VAL A 47 -2.26 -8.43 -4.35
CA VAL A 47 -2.34 -7.20 -5.15
C VAL A 47 -3.07 -7.42 -6.47
N ASN A 48 -2.76 -8.51 -7.20
CA ASN A 48 -3.44 -8.81 -8.46
C ASN A 48 -4.92 -9.13 -8.27
N TRP A 49 -5.29 -9.83 -7.19
CA TRP A 49 -6.67 -10.10 -6.85
C TRP A 49 -7.43 -8.81 -6.52
N CYS A 50 -6.90 -7.96 -5.65
CA CYS A 50 -7.50 -6.66 -5.32
C CYS A 50 -7.70 -5.78 -6.56
N ALA A 51 -6.71 -5.74 -7.44
CA ALA A 51 -6.79 -4.98 -8.69
C ALA A 51 -7.89 -5.51 -9.62
N ASN A 52 -8.03 -6.85 -9.73
CA ASN A 52 -9.11 -7.48 -10.50
C ASN A 52 -10.50 -7.10 -9.96
N GLU A 53 -10.71 -7.26 -8.65
CA GLU A 53 -11.97 -6.93 -7.97
C GLU A 53 -12.31 -5.43 -8.06
N ALA A 54 -11.31 -4.59 -8.19
CA ALA A 54 -11.46 -3.14 -8.34
C ALA A 54 -11.56 -2.70 -9.81
N GLY A 55 -11.42 -3.59 -10.80
CA GLY A 55 -11.37 -3.24 -12.21
C GLY A 55 -10.14 -2.43 -12.62
N VAL A 56 -9.06 -2.50 -11.84
CA VAL A 56 -7.80 -1.77 -12.07
C VAL A 56 -6.81 -2.68 -12.79
N LYS A 57 -6.15 -2.17 -13.83
CA LYS A 57 -5.15 -2.93 -14.58
C LYS A 57 -3.76 -2.73 -13.97
N VAL A 58 -3.23 -3.80 -13.36
CA VAL A 58 -1.83 -3.87 -12.89
C VAL A 58 -1.08 -4.97 -13.64
N PRO A 59 0.25 -4.89 -13.79
CA PRO A 59 1.05 -6.02 -14.25
C PRO A 59 0.90 -7.23 -13.33
N ASN A 60 1.23 -8.43 -13.82
CA ASN A 60 1.33 -9.59 -12.95
C ASN A 60 2.48 -9.38 -11.96
N THR A 61 2.15 -9.30 -10.66
CA THR A 61 3.07 -9.05 -9.55
C THR A 61 3.34 -10.29 -8.71
N VAL A 62 2.84 -11.46 -9.11
CA VAL A 62 3.05 -12.73 -8.38
C VAL A 62 4.53 -12.98 -8.15
N TYR A 63 5.35 -12.80 -9.19
CA TYR A 63 6.80 -12.67 -9.01
C TYR A 63 7.17 -11.19 -8.97
N THR A 64 7.43 -10.69 -7.77
CA THR A 64 7.56 -9.24 -7.50
C THR A 64 8.61 -8.52 -8.34
N PRO A 65 9.82 -9.08 -8.63
CA PRO A 65 10.78 -8.44 -9.53
C PRO A 65 10.25 -8.24 -10.96
N ALA A 66 9.49 -9.22 -11.48
CA ALA A 66 8.90 -9.12 -12.82
C ALA A 66 7.79 -8.06 -12.86
N GLY A 67 6.99 -7.94 -11.80
CA GLY A 67 5.99 -6.88 -11.64
C GLY A 67 6.62 -5.49 -11.69
N ALA A 68 7.68 -5.26 -10.92
CA ALA A 68 8.44 -4.02 -10.92
C ALA A 68 9.03 -3.71 -12.30
N ALA A 69 9.66 -4.71 -12.94
CA ALA A 69 10.21 -4.57 -14.30
C ALA A 69 9.13 -4.20 -15.33
N ALA A 70 7.92 -4.75 -15.19
CA ALA A 70 6.81 -4.43 -16.07
C ALA A 70 6.30 -2.99 -15.91
N PHE A 71 6.28 -2.43 -14.69
CA PHE A 71 6.00 -1.02 -14.44
C PHE A 71 7.09 -0.12 -15.02
N LYS A 72 8.38 -0.48 -14.86
CA LYS A 72 9.51 0.22 -15.47
C LYS A 72 9.38 0.27 -16.99
N LYS A 73 9.10 -0.88 -17.61
CA LYS A 73 8.91 -0.98 -19.08
C LYS A 73 7.75 -0.12 -19.59
N LYS A 74 6.70 0.07 -18.78
CA LYS A 74 5.53 0.91 -19.12
C LYS A 74 5.75 2.41 -18.86
N GLY A 75 6.90 2.82 -18.31
CA GLY A 75 7.16 4.20 -17.88
C GLY A 75 6.25 4.68 -16.75
N SER A 76 5.77 3.75 -15.92
CA SER A 76 4.89 4.03 -14.78
C SER A 76 5.49 3.53 -13.45
N TRP A 77 6.80 3.48 -13.39
CA TRP A 77 7.60 3.24 -12.19
C TRP A 77 8.18 4.56 -11.68
N ILE A 78 8.23 4.71 -10.35
CA ILE A 78 8.82 5.86 -9.65
C ILE A 78 9.79 5.28 -8.62
N ASP A 79 11.07 5.68 -8.71
CA ASP A 79 12.08 5.24 -7.75
C ASP A 79 11.83 5.87 -6.37
N GLY A 80 12.09 5.10 -5.30
CA GLY A 80 11.71 5.47 -3.95
C GLY A 80 12.35 6.76 -3.44
N ASP A 81 13.58 7.06 -3.85
CA ASP A 81 14.33 8.25 -3.43
C ASP A 81 13.75 9.57 -3.96
N ILE A 82 13.10 9.54 -5.13
CA ILE A 82 12.45 10.70 -5.76
C ILE A 82 10.93 10.66 -5.70
N ALA A 83 10.35 9.61 -5.10
CA ALA A 83 8.91 9.38 -5.13
C ALA A 83 8.10 10.46 -4.41
N ASP A 84 6.92 10.72 -4.99
CA ASP A 84 5.77 11.39 -4.41
C ASP A 84 4.60 10.39 -4.51
N PRO A 85 4.47 9.48 -3.53
CA PRO A 85 3.53 8.37 -3.63
C PRO A 85 2.09 8.84 -3.50
N GLU A 86 1.22 8.26 -4.33
CA GLU A 86 -0.21 8.51 -4.28
C GLU A 86 -0.97 7.29 -3.76
N PRO A 87 -2.12 7.47 -3.07
CA PRO A 87 -3.02 6.36 -2.73
C PRO A 87 -3.41 5.58 -4.00
N GLY A 88 -3.27 4.24 -3.92
CA GLY A 88 -3.46 3.34 -5.05
C GLY A 88 -2.17 2.92 -5.77
N ASP A 89 -1.04 3.58 -5.50
CA ASP A 89 0.26 3.09 -5.99
C ASP A 89 0.58 1.70 -5.42
N ILE A 90 1.33 0.93 -6.18
CA ILE A 90 1.81 -0.39 -5.78
C ILE A 90 3.25 -0.25 -5.29
N ALA A 91 3.46 -0.38 -3.98
CA ALA A 91 4.76 -0.28 -3.35
C ALA A 91 5.52 -1.61 -3.47
N TYR A 92 6.79 -1.54 -3.85
CA TYR A 92 7.69 -2.69 -3.97
C TYR A 92 8.79 -2.60 -2.93
N PHE A 93 9.04 -3.73 -2.25
CA PHE A 93 9.92 -3.77 -1.08
C PHE A 93 11.13 -4.66 -1.33
N ASP A 94 12.26 -4.21 -0.81
CA ASP A 94 13.45 -4.98 -0.54
C ASP A 94 13.76 -4.82 0.96
N PHE A 95 13.57 -5.88 1.73
CA PHE A 95 13.80 -5.82 3.17
C PHE A 95 15.27 -6.10 3.48
N PRO A 96 16.03 -5.15 4.07
CA PRO A 96 17.47 -5.33 4.30
C PRO A 96 17.85 -6.53 5.17
N SER A 97 16.89 -7.10 5.91
CA SER A 97 17.12 -8.17 6.88
C SER A 97 16.48 -9.51 6.52
N ASP A 98 15.91 -9.67 5.31
CA ASP A 98 15.23 -10.91 4.94
C ASP A 98 16.13 -11.95 4.26
N GLY A 99 17.41 -11.62 4.07
CA GLY A 99 18.41 -12.49 3.43
C GLY A 99 18.22 -12.65 1.93
N VAL A 100 17.43 -11.79 1.31
CA VAL A 100 17.11 -11.82 -0.13
C VAL A 100 17.52 -10.49 -0.74
N ASP A 101 18.59 -10.48 -1.52
CA ASP A 101 19.09 -9.27 -2.21
C ASP A 101 18.30 -9.00 -3.51
N ARG A 102 17.04 -8.67 -3.37
CA ARG A 102 16.13 -8.28 -4.45
C ARG A 102 14.77 -7.86 -3.92
N ILE A 103 13.96 -7.22 -4.76
CA ILE A 103 12.52 -7.00 -4.46
C ILE A 103 11.87 -8.34 -4.09
N SER A 104 11.39 -8.45 -2.85
CA SER A 104 10.85 -9.69 -2.27
C SER A 104 9.39 -9.58 -1.84
N HIS A 105 8.83 -8.35 -1.82
CA HIS A 105 7.48 -8.10 -1.33
C HIS A 105 6.80 -6.95 -2.08
N VAL A 106 5.45 -6.86 -1.94
CA VAL A 106 4.62 -5.84 -2.60
C VAL A 106 3.36 -5.56 -1.79
N GLY A 107 2.88 -4.31 -1.84
CA GLY A 107 1.66 -3.87 -1.17
C GLY A 107 0.97 -2.72 -1.89
N ILE A 108 -0.21 -2.31 -1.41
CA ILE A 108 -1.02 -1.22 -1.96
C ILE A 108 -0.92 -0.02 -1.03
N VAL A 109 -0.46 1.13 -1.55
CA VAL A 109 -0.42 2.40 -0.80
C VAL A 109 -1.84 2.90 -0.55
N ILE A 110 -2.12 3.27 0.70
CA ILE A 110 -3.43 3.84 1.08
C ILE A 110 -3.34 5.28 1.57
N LYS A 111 -2.13 5.72 1.95
CA LYS A 111 -1.87 7.09 2.40
C LYS A 111 -0.38 7.39 2.37
N ASP A 112 -0.01 8.54 1.82
CA ASP A 112 1.28 9.18 2.08
C ASP A 112 1.19 10.03 3.36
N ASN A 113 2.21 9.97 4.21
CA ASN A 113 2.30 10.77 5.42
C ASN A 113 3.11 12.06 5.20
N GLU A 114 3.64 12.30 4.00
CA GLU A 114 4.46 13.47 3.63
C GLU A 114 5.75 13.61 4.48
N ASP A 115 6.19 12.52 5.10
CA ASP A 115 7.37 12.46 5.99
C ASP A 115 8.39 11.38 5.59
N GLY A 116 8.27 10.81 4.39
CA GLY A 116 9.08 9.68 3.91
C GLY A 116 8.52 8.32 4.28
N THR A 117 7.31 8.28 4.86
CA THR A 117 6.58 7.05 5.16
C THR A 117 5.21 7.01 4.49
N VAL A 118 4.74 5.81 4.24
CA VAL A 118 3.40 5.54 3.70
C VAL A 118 2.69 4.47 4.54
N TRP A 119 1.37 4.50 4.56
CA TRP A 119 0.57 3.37 4.98
C TRP A 119 0.26 2.49 3.79
N CYS A 120 0.55 1.20 3.93
CA CYS A 120 0.22 0.16 2.94
C CYS A 120 -0.77 -0.85 3.50
N ILE A 121 -1.51 -1.53 2.62
CA ILE A 121 -2.17 -2.80 2.91
C ILE A 121 -1.42 -3.88 2.14
N GLU A 122 -1.01 -4.91 2.85
CA GLU A 122 -0.14 -5.96 2.35
C GLU A 122 -0.73 -7.33 2.66
N GLY A 123 -0.66 -8.25 1.70
CA GLY A 123 -0.91 -9.66 1.92
C GLY A 123 0.36 -10.40 2.24
N ASN A 124 0.26 -11.55 2.89
CA ASN A 124 1.38 -12.40 3.29
C ASN A 124 2.42 -11.70 4.17
N THR A 125 1.98 -10.82 5.04
CA THR A 125 2.81 -10.12 6.02
C THR A 125 2.34 -10.44 7.44
N SER A 126 2.91 -9.86 8.45
CA SER A 126 2.50 -10.08 9.85
C SER A 126 2.23 -8.76 10.57
N SER A 127 1.12 -8.70 11.28
CA SER A 127 0.80 -7.59 12.21
C SER A 127 1.73 -7.56 13.42
N LYS A 128 2.38 -8.70 13.74
CA LYS A 128 3.35 -8.81 14.84
C LYS A 128 4.73 -8.31 14.41
N LYS A 129 5.37 -7.45 15.21
CA LYS A 129 6.74 -6.95 14.94
C LYS A 129 7.78 -8.07 14.82
N SER A 130 7.60 -9.18 15.54
CA SER A 130 8.46 -10.35 15.51
C SER A 130 8.12 -11.33 14.37
N GLY A 131 7.01 -11.10 13.65
CA GLY A 131 6.59 -11.95 12.55
C GLY A 131 7.30 -11.61 11.25
N SER A 132 7.26 -12.55 10.31
CA SER A 132 7.81 -12.33 8.97
C SER A 132 7.04 -11.22 8.26
N GLN A 133 7.78 -10.26 7.71
CA GLN A 133 7.18 -9.18 6.92
C GLN A 133 7.02 -9.55 5.45
N ARG A 134 7.61 -10.66 5.04
CA ARG A 134 7.60 -11.18 3.66
C ARG A 134 6.80 -12.46 3.49
N ASN A 135 6.64 -13.25 4.56
CA ASN A 135 5.87 -14.50 4.58
C ASN A 135 5.22 -14.67 5.96
N GLY A 136 4.27 -13.80 6.27
CA GLY A 136 3.64 -13.73 7.59
C GLY A 136 2.21 -14.25 7.65
N GLY A 137 1.65 -14.68 6.52
CA GLY A 137 0.37 -15.38 6.44
C GLY A 137 -0.88 -14.53 6.66
N GLU A 138 -0.79 -13.20 6.69
CA GLU A 138 -1.88 -12.31 7.07
C GLU A 138 -2.04 -11.13 6.09
N VAL A 139 -3.26 -10.61 5.94
CA VAL A 139 -3.50 -9.31 5.32
C VAL A 139 -3.58 -8.26 6.41
N CYS A 140 -2.67 -7.30 6.42
CA CYS A 140 -2.72 -6.23 7.40
C CYS A 140 -2.23 -4.87 6.86
N LYS A 141 -2.55 -3.82 7.65
CA LYS A 141 -2.09 -2.46 7.41
C LYS A 141 -0.71 -2.27 8.05
N GLN A 142 0.26 -1.77 7.28
CA GLN A 142 1.64 -1.57 7.69
C GLN A 142 2.12 -0.13 7.44
N LEU A 143 2.90 0.41 8.36
CA LEU A 143 3.65 1.64 8.15
C LEU A 143 5.01 1.29 7.54
N ARG A 144 5.31 1.87 6.37
CA ARG A 144 6.53 1.59 5.60
C ARG A 144 7.26 2.88 5.25
N ALA A 145 8.58 2.79 5.08
CA ALA A 145 9.39 3.93 4.68
C ALA A 145 10.02 3.74 3.30
N PHE A 146 10.07 4.81 2.52
CA PHE A 146 10.75 4.92 1.24
C PHE A 146 11.87 5.96 1.28
N LYS A 147 11.86 6.82 2.29
CA LYS A 147 12.91 7.82 2.56
C LYS A 147 13.26 7.86 4.03
N LYS A 148 14.37 8.54 4.37
CA LYS A 148 14.73 8.86 5.75
C LYS A 148 13.59 9.65 6.40
N ASN A 149 13.17 9.22 7.59
CA ASN A 149 12.01 9.74 8.28
C ASN A 149 12.29 9.93 9.77
N LYS A 150 11.52 10.83 10.41
CA LYS A 150 11.68 11.14 11.84
C LYS A 150 11.12 10.05 12.74
N ALA A 151 10.23 9.19 12.23
CA ALA A 151 9.63 8.09 12.98
C ALA A 151 10.59 6.90 13.17
N GLY A 152 11.78 6.93 12.53
CA GLY A 152 12.76 5.85 12.63
C GLY A 152 12.32 4.55 11.94
N VAL A 153 11.33 4.60 11.06
CA VAL A 153 10.92 3.45 10.27
C VAL A 153 12.02 3.10 9.28
N MET A 154 12.42 1.83 9.25
CA MET A 154 13.46 1.34 8.35
C MET A 154 13.00 1.46 6.89
N ILE A 155 13.88 2.02 6.04
CA ILE A 155 13.60 2.13 4.60
C ILE A 155 13.58 0.72 4.02
N SER A 156 12.47 0.37 3.38
CA SER A 156 12.26 -0.94 2.74
C SER A 156 11.60 -0.82 1.36
N ILE A 157 10.97 0.32 1.04
CA ILE A 157 10.38 0.53 -0.28
C ILE A 157 11.46 1.05 -1.21
N VAL A 158 11.65 0.35 -2.33
CA VAL A 158 12.63 0.72 -3.38
C VAL A 158 12.00 1.49 -4.52
N GLY A 159 10.68 1.43 -4.64
CA GLY A 159 9.94 2.18 -5.66
C GLY A 159 8.46 1.81 -5.72
N PHE A 160 7.76 2.53 -6.59
CA PHE A 160 6.31 2.44 -6.75
C PHE A 160 5.95 2.22 -8.21
N GLY A 161 5.01 1.33 -8.44
CA GLY A 161 4.33 1.21 -9.73
C GLY A 161 3.01 1.95 -9.68
N ARG A 162 2.80 2.93 -10.58
CA ARG A 162 1.54 3.69 -10.65
C ARG A 162 0.60 3.09 -11.68
N PRO A 163 -0.54 2.49 -11.29
CA PRO A 163 -1.57 2.05 -12.22
C PRO A 163 -2.21 3.24 -12.95
N LYS A 164 -2.76 2.98 -14.14
CA LYS A 164 -3.65 3.95 -14.78
C LYS A 164 -5.05 3.75 -14.24
N PHE A 165 -5.55 4.74 -13.54
CA PHE A 165 -6.92 4.78 -13.04
C PHE A 165 -7.86 5.46 -14.07
N GLY A 166 -9.16 5.20 -13.97
CA GLY A 166 -10.19 5.91 -14.71
C GLY A 166 -10.24 7.40 -14.33
N SER A 167 -10.94 8.20 -15.10
CA SER A 167 -10.96 9.68 -15.02
C SER A 167 -11.45 10.27 -13.68
N THR A 168 -12.05 9.47 -12.81
CA THR A 168 -12.50 9.86 -11.47
C THR A 168 -11.49 9.50 -10.36
N GLY A 169 -10.34 8.92 -10.71
CA GLY A 169 -9.44 8.23 -9.79
C GLY A 169 -8.38 9.07 -9.10
N LYS A 170 -8.52 10.38 -8.95
CA LYS A 170 -7.67 11.15 -8.01
C LYS A 170 -8.34 11.18 -6.64
N VAL A 171 -7.81 10.43 -5.70
CA VAL A 171 -8.13 10.62 -4.28
C VAL A 171 -7.65 12.02 -3.90
N SER A 172 -8.58 12.98 -3.83
CA SER A 172 -8.26 14.27 -3.24
C SER A 172 -7.89 14.02 -1.78
N ALA A 173 -6.62 14.19 -1.45
CA ALA A 173 -6.21 14.30 -0.05
C ALA A 173 -6.96 15.50 0.50
N THR A 174 -8.00 15.27 1.30
CA THR A 174 -8.64 16.32 2.07
C THR A 174 -7.59 16.86 3.03
N LYS A 175 -6.94 17.95 2.65
CA LYS A 175 -6.20 18.80 3.58
C LYS A 175 -7.23 19.21 4.62
N SER A 176 -7.15 18.63 5.81
CA SER A 176 -7.84 19.16 6.97
C SER A 176 -7.22 20.53 7.26
N ALA A 177 -7.90 21.58 6.83
CA ALA A 177 -7.53 22.94 7.22
C ALA A 177 -7.56 23.05 8.75
N PRO A 178 -6.61 23.72 9.38
CA PRO A 178 -6.69 23.98 10.81
C PRO A 178 -7.93 24.86 11.05
N SER A 179 -8.89 24.31 11.79
CA SER A 179 -10.08 25.04 12.23
C SER A 179 -9.66 26.07 13.28
N SER A 180 -9.38 27.30 12.85
CA SER A 180 -9.31 28.44 13.76
C SER A 180 -10.75 28.86 14.09
N LYS A 181 -11.35 28.27 15.07
CA LYS A 181 -12.57 28.81 15.71
C LYS A 181 -12.12 29.74 16.83
N ASN A 182 -12.02 31.04 16.54
CA ASN A 182 -12.08 32.07 17.55
C ASN A 182 -13.44 31.99 18.22
N LYS A 183 -13.48 31.47 19.45
CA LYS A 183 -14.64 31.60 20.33
C LYS A 183 -14.58 32.97 20.97
N LYS A 184 -15.50 33.85 20.60
CA LYS A 184 -15.83 35.04 21.39
C LYS A 184 -16.52 34.61 22.68
N CYS A 185 -16.06 35.17 23.79
CA CYS A 185 -16.73 35.01 25.08
C CYS A 185 -17.95 35.94 25.13
N GLU A 186 -19.15 35.38 25.21
CA GLU A 186 -20.40 36.14 25.23
C GLU A 186 -20.64 37.00 26.52
N SER A 187 -19.73 36.92 27.51
CA SER A 187 -19.91 37.61 28.81
C SER A 187 -19.12 38.90 28.99
N CYS A 188 -18.07 39.19 28.22
CA CYS A 188 -17.21 40.36 28.51
C CYS A 188 -16.65 41.12 27.30
N GLY A 189 -16.89 40.72 26.07
CA GLY A 189 -16.58 41.50 24.85
C GLY A 189 -15.09 41.80 24.54
N LYS A 190 -14.13 41.14 25.22
CA LYS A 190 -12.68 41.38 25.02
C LYS A 190 -12.04 40.25 24.24
N GLU A 191 -11.26 40.61 23.20
CA GLU A 191 -10.38 39.69 22.47
C GLU A 191 -9.20 39.28 23.35
N ILE A 192 -8.92 37.96 23.41
CA ILE A 192 -7.73 37.42 24.05
C ILE A 192 -6.68 37.26 22.96
N LYS A 193 -5.54 37.92 23.18
CA LYS A 193 -4.34 37.84 22.32
C LYS A 193 -3.64 36.50 22.50
#